data_2a3469ed5c9b5ce05784663c146fa406
#
_entry.id   2a3469ed5c9b5ce05784663c146fa406
#
_cell.length_a   1.000
_cell.length_b   1.000
_cell.length_c   1.000
_cell.angle_alpha   90.00
_cell.angle_beta   90.00
_cell.angle_gamma   90.00
#
_symmetry.space_group_name_H-M   'P 1'
#
loop_
_entity.id
_entity.type
_entity.pdbx_description
1 polymer ?
#
loop_
_entity_poly.entity_id
_entity_poly.type
_entity_poly.pdbx_seq_one_letter_code
_entity_poly.pdbx_strand_id
1 'polypeptide(L)'
;MKQKIFMVLSRIFLILMLLSMGFILIVSVQCFFDVIRTNGVSLGLGILALIGLLVLAVLELYALYRLSRRVKEKHMIWLLFLGSLFLHLLVILFADTPVVSDFKIQWRAAQQILAQDHSYLSLAYFVNWKNQLGFSIYEAMLASLWNSPYCIQIVNALWSSLSVLFVFLIGKSLYSMRNAFWAASVYAVSLFPCTYVSVLTNHIPALALILLAVWLLLCAPFRHQTVNVVIAGAALACSELLRPETILILVPFIVWQGFVFLKSKGKGMIMVLGSVLLLLGSYAGVLQLGDAAARVSGIAPQGVKSEDLYYK
;
A
#
# COMPACT_ATOMS: atom_id res chain seq x y z
N MET A 1 3.60 -26.65 -25.40
CA MET A 1 4.80 -26.01 -24.85
C MET A 1 4.48 -24.78 -23.96
N LYS A 2 3.71 -23.79 -24.40
CA LYS A 2 3.37 -22.55 -23.63
C LYS A 2 2.70 -22.84 -22.27
N GLN A 3 1.77 -23.79 -22.20
CA GLN A 3 1.07 -24.13 -20.96
C GLN A 3 1.99 -24.79 -19.90
N LYS A 4 2.97 -25.60 -20.36
CA LYS A 4 3.99 -26.17 -19.47
C LYS A 4 4.93 -25.09 -18.89
N ILE A 5 5.33 -24.12 -19.72
CA ILE A 5 6.18 -22.99 -19.28
C ILE A 5 5.43 -22.15 -18.23
N PHE A 6 4.15 -21.84 -18.46
CA PHE A 6 3.34 -21.09 -17.51
C PHE A 6 3.19 -21.83 -16.17
N MET A 7 2.96 -23.14 -16.20
CA MET A 7 2.89 -23.94 -14.97
C MET A 7 4.24 -23.96 -14.22
N VAL A 8 5.36 -24.04 -14.93
CA VAL A 8 6.68 -24.01 -14.30
C VAL A 8 6.93 -22.65 -13.66
N LEU A 9 6.67 -21.55 -14.38
CA LEU A 9 6.85 -20.18 -13.86
C LEU A 9 5.95 -19.93 -12.64
N SER A 10 4.67 -20.35 -12.67
CA SER A 10 3.78 -20.19 -11.53
C SER A 10 4.23 -21.00 -10.30
N ARG A 11 4.80 -22.19 -10.50
CA ARG A 11 5.37 -22.99 -9.41
C ARG A 11 6.64 -22.34 -8.84
N ILE A 12 7.53 -21.85 -9.71
CA ILE A 12 8.72 -21.11 -9.26
C ILE A 12 8.31 -19.89 -8.43
N PHE A 13 7.36 -19.11 -8.93
CA PHE A 13 6.85 -17.93 -8.19
C PHE A 13 6.24 -18.31 -6.84
N LEU A 14 5.44 -19.39 -6.79
CA LEU A 14 4.89 -19.89 -5.54
C LEU A 14 5.98 -20.32 -4.56
N ILE A 15 7.01 -21.03 -5.04
CA ILE A 15 8.14 -21.46 -4.21
C ILE A 15 8.89 -20.24 -3.66
N LEU A 16 9.20 -19.25 -4.50
CA LEU A 16 9.87 -18.02 -4.07
C LEU A 16 9.03 -17.25 -3.05
N MET A 17 7.71 -17.18 -3.24
CA MET A 17 6.80 -16.55 -2.29
C MET A 17 6.78 -17.31 -0.94
N LEU A 18 6.73 -18.63 -0.95
CA LEU A 18 6.78 -19.45 0.27
C LEU A 18 8.13 -19.33 0.98
N LEU A 19 9.24 -19.28 0.24
CA LEU A 19 10.57 -19.06 0.81
C LEU A 19 10.69 -17.69 1.48
N SER A 20 10.21 -16.63 0.81
CA SER A 20 10.22 -15.28 1.41
C SER A 20 9.31 -15.18 2.62
N MET A 21 8.13 -15.80 2.60
CA MET A 21 7.27 -15.87 3.79
C MET A 21 7.92 -16.64 4.93
N GLY A 22 8.57 -17.78 4.63
CA GLY A 22 9.34 -18.55 5.60
C GLY A 22 10.48 -17.75 6.23
N PHE A 23 11.22 -17.02 5.40
CA PHE A 23 12.27 -16.12 5.88
C PHE A 23 11.74 -15.02 6.79
N ILE A 24 10.66 -14.34 6.39
CA ILE A 24 10.00 -13.30 7.21
C ILE A 24 9.54 -13.90 8.54
N LEU A 25 8.97 -15.09 8.53
CA LEU A 25 8.55 -15.76 9.75
C LEU A 25 9.72 -16.04 10.70
N ILE A 26 10.83 -16.54 10.17
CA ILE A 26 12.05 -16.82 10.98
C ILE A 26 12.57 -15.52 11.60
N VAL A 27 12.69 -14.45 10.81
CA VAL A 27 13.16 -13.14 11.30
C VAL A 27 12.19 -12.58 12.35
N SER A 28 10.88 -12.70 12.15
CA SER A 28 9.87 -12.24 13.09
C SER A 28 9.95 -12.99 14.43
N VAL A 29 10.18 -14.30 14.39
CA VAL A 29 10.38 -15.12 15.61
C VAL A 29 11.68 -14.73 16.31
N GLN A 30 12.76 -14.48 15.58
CA GLN A 30 14.02 -14.00 16.17
C GLN A 30 13.82 -12.64 16.84
N CYS A 31 13.23 -11.66 16.14
CA CYS A 31 12.94 -10.34 16.71
C CYS A 31 12.06 -10.44 17.97
N PHE A 32 11.06 -11.33 17.96
CA PHE A 32 10.22 -11.56 19.14
C PHE A 32 11.04 -12.03 20.35
N PHE A 33 11.94 -13.00 20.17
CA PHE A 33 12.80 -13.48 21.25
C PHE A 33 13.84 -12.44 21.68
N ASP A 34 14.36 -11.64 20.76
CA ASP A 34 15.28 -10.55 21.11
C ASP A 34 14.58 -9.49 21.97
N VAL A 35 13.34 -9.10 21.62
CA VAL A 35 12.53 -8.17 22.44
C VAL A 35 12.26 -8.74 23.83
N ILE A 36 11.89 -10.01 23.91
CA ILE A 36 11.66 -10.71 25.19
C ILE A 36 12.92 -10.70 26.05
N ARG A 37 14.04 -11.05 25.45
CA ARG A 37 15.36 -11.09 26.14
C ARG A 37 15.78 -9.71 26.61
N THR A 38 15.63 -8.69 25.78
CA THR A 38 15.98 -7.29 26.12
C THR A 38 15.14 -6.74 27.26
N ASN A 39 13.88 -7.17 27.38
CA ASN A 39 13.00 -6.79 28.48
C ASN A 39 13.11 -7.69 29.72
N GLY A 40 14.11 -8.57 29.79
CA GLY A 40 14.35 -9.43 30.95
C GLY A 40 13.30 -10.52 31.19
N VAL A 41 12.49 -10.84 30.20
CA VAL A 41 11.47 -11.89 30.27
C VAL A 41 12.12 -13.27 30.15
N SER A 42 11.73 -14.23 30.98
CA SER A 42 12.28 -15.59 30.92
C SER A 42 11.93 -16.29 29.60
N LEU A 43 12.85 -17.11 29.07
CA LEU A 43 12.64 -17.84 27.82
C LEU A 43 11.36 -18.70 27.86
N GLY A 44 11.06 -19.34 29.02
CA GLY A 44 9.85 -20.15 29.19
C GLY A 44 8.57 -19.34 29.00
N LEU A 45 8.51 -18.14 29.58
CA LEU A 45 7.36 -17.25 29.43
C LEU A 45 7.27 -16.73 27.98
N GLY A 46 8.41 -16.48 27.30
CA GLY A 46 8.46 -16.12 25.89
C GLY A 46 7.88 -17.21 25.00
N ILE A 47 8.26 -18.47 25.21
CA ILE A 47 7.71 -19.61 24.48
C ILE A 47 6.20 -19.75 24.71
N LEU A 48 5.73 -19.62 25.95
CA LEU A 48 4.29 -19.65 26.25
C LEU A 48 3.53 -18.54 25.57
N ALA A 49 4.08 -17.31 25.56
CA ALA A 49 3.48 -16.18 24.86
C ALA A 49 3.39 -16.44 23.34
N LEU A 50 4.45 -16.97 22.72
CA LEU A 50 4.45 -17.33 21.30
C LEU A 50 3.39 -18.38 20.96
N ILE A 51 3.29 -19.45 21.80
CA ILE A 51 2.26 -20.48 21.64
C ILE A 51 0.87 -19.85 21.76
N GLY A 52 0.66 -19.00 22.77
CA GLY A 52 -0.60 -18.28 22.97
C GLY A 52 -0.98 -17.43 21.76
N LEU A 53 -0.04 -16.67 21.19
CA LEU A 53 -0.26 -15.88 19.98
C LEU A 53 -0.59 -16.76 18.78
N LEU A 54 0.08 -17.90 18.59
CA LEU A 54 -0.22 -18.83 17.51
C LEU A 54 -1.62 -19.43 17.65
N VAL A 55 -2.02 -19.82 18.87
CA VAL A 55 -3.37 -20.31 19.14
C VAL A 55 -4.41 -19.24 18.83
N LEU A 56 -4.20 -18.00 19.29
CA LEU A 56 -5.09 -16.88 19.00
C LEU A 56 -5.21 -16.62 17.50
N ALA A 57 -4.09 -16.63 16.76
CA ALA A 57 -4.10 -16.45 15.29
C ALA A 57 -4.90 -17.56 14.61
N VAL A 58 -4.75 -18.82 15.01
CA VAL A 58 -5.55 -19.94 14.45
C VAL A 58 -7.03 -19.77 14.75
N LEU A 59 -7.39 -19.38 15.97
CA LEU A 59 -8.79 -19.12 16.35
C LEU A 59 -9.37 -17.96 15.57
N GLU A 60 -8.63 -16.90 15.38
CA GLU A 60 -9.01 -15.74 14.58
C GLU A 60 -9.26 -16.14 13.12
N LEU A 61 -8.30 -16.83 12.48
CA LEU A 61 -8.44 -17.32 11.11
C LEU A 61 -9.67 -18.24 10.94
N TYR A 62 -9.92 -19.10 11.92
CA TYR A 62 -11.11 -19.96 11.92
C TYR A 62 -12.40 -19.15 12.10
N ALA A 63 -12.44 -18.18 12.99
CA ALA A 63 -13.59 -17.30 13.19
C ALA A 63 -13.93 -16.51 11.92
N LEU A 64 -12.92 -15.91 11.27
CA LEU A 64 -13.08 -15.19 10.00
C LEU A 64 -13.55 -16.13 8.87
N TYR A 65 -13.03 -17.36 8.82
CA TYR A 65 -13.51 -18.38 7.89
C TYR A 65 -15.00 -18.70 8.13
N ARG A 66 -15.40 -18.92 9.37
CA ARG A 66 -16.81 -19.16 9.73
C ARG A 66 -17.71 -17.97 9.38
N LEU A 67 -17.23 -16.75 9.63
CA LEU A 67 -17.91 -15.52 9.25
C LEU A 67 -18.12 -15.44 7.73
N SER A 68 -17.09 -15.74 6.93
CA SER A 68 -17.16 -15.73 5.47
C SER A 68 -18.24 -16.67 4.90
N ARG A 69 -18.55 -17.76 5.64
CA ARG A 69 -19.60 -18.72 5.25
C ARG A 69 -21.02 -18.27 5.64
N ARG A 70 -21.16 -17.39 6.64
CA ARG A 70 -22.45 -16.94 7.19
C ARG A 70 -22.92 -15.62 6.59
N VAL A 71 -22.02 -14.73 6.20
CA VAL A 71 -22.35 -13.41 5.67
C VAL A 71 -22.99 -13.55 4.29
N LYS A 72 -24.11 -12.86 4.08
CA LYS A 72 -24.76 -12.78 2.76
C LYS A 72 -23.89 -11.90 1.83
N GLU A 73 -23.75 -12.33 0.58
CA GLU A 73 -22.86 -11.69 -0.42
C GLU A 73 -23.12 -10.18 -0.57
N LYS A 74 -24.37 -9.75 -0.53
CA LYS A 74 -24.76 -8.34 -0.63
C LYS A 74 -24.26 -7.45 0.51
N HIS A 75 -23.91 -8.03 1.65
CA HIS A 75 -23.42 -7.29 2.81
C HIS A 75 -21.89 -7.35 2.95
N MET A 76 -21.20 -8.21 2.17
CA MET A 76 -19.76 -8.42 2.31
C MET A 76 -18.94 -7.14 2.11
N ILE A 77 -19.29 -6.34 1.10
CA ILE A 77 -18.59 -5.08 0.80
C ILE A 77 -18.72 -4.10 1.96
N TRP A 78 -19.96 -3.90 2.43
CA TRP A 78 -20.21 -2.97 3.53
C TRP A 78 -19.59 -3.42 4.83
N LEU A 79 -19.65 -4.72 5.13
CA LEU A 79 -19.04 -5.27 6.34
C LEU A 79 -17.52 -5.14 6.31
N LEU A 80 -16.88 -5.38 5.15
CA LEU A 80 -15.44 -5.17 5.00
C LEU A 80 -15.05 -3.72 5.18
N PHE A 81 -15.72 -2.79 4.50
CA PHE A 81 -15.37 -1.38 4.56
C PHE A 81 -15.65 -0.78 5.93
N LEU A 82 -16.91 -0.86 6.38
CA LEU A 82 -17.32 -0.26 7.66
C LEU A 82 -16.71 -0.99 8.85
N GLY A 83 -16.61 -2.33 8.78
CA GLY A 83 -16.00 -3.12 9.84
C GLY A 83 -14.50 -2.86 9.98
N SER A 84 -13.75 -2.77 8.88
CA SER A 84 -12.33 -2.41 8.93
C SER A 84 -12.14 -0.96 9.36
N LEU A 85 -12.95 -0.03 8.86
CA LEU A 85 -12.89 1.37 9.27
C LEU A 85 -13.14 1.52 10.77
N PHE A 86 -14.16 0.86 11.29
CA PHE A 86 -14.45 0.86 12.72
C PHE A 86 -13.29 0.29 13.53
N LEU A 87 -12.74 -0.85 13.12
CA LEU A 87 -11.58 -1.45 13.77
C LEU A 87 -10.37 -0.51 13.77
N HIS A 88 -10.05 0.10 12.63
CA HIS A 88 -8.92 1.01 12.51
C HIS A 88 -9.10 2.28 13.34
N LEU A 89 -10.32 2.82 13.42
CA LEU A 89 -10.62 3.96 14.30
C LEU A 89 -10.50 3.58 15.77
N LEU A 90 -10.91 2.37 16.17
CA LEU A 90 -10.66 1.88 17.53
C LEU A 90 -9.16 1.82 17.83
N VAL A 91 -8.36 1.31 16.90
CA VAL A 91 -6.90 1.28 17.10
C VAL A 91 -6.35 2.70 17.32
N ILE A 92 -6.77 3.69 16.51
CA ILE A 92 -6.34 5.08 16.68
C ILE A 92 -6.75 5.63 18.05
N LEU A 93 -7.93 5.29 18.56
CA LEU A 93 -8.41 5.75 19.87
C LEU A 93 -7.62 5.15 21.04
N PHE A 94 -7.16 3.91 20.92
CA PHE A 94 -6.50 3.20 22.01
C PHE A 94 -4.98 3.16 21.89
N ALA A 95 -4.42 3.37 20.68
CA ALA A 95 -2.99 3.41 20.46
C ALA A 95 -2.47 4.84 20.56
N ASP A 96 -1.85 5.16 21.67
CA ASP A 96 -1.09 6.43 21.82
C ASP A 96 0.25 6.29 21.10
N THR A 97 0.24 6.55 19.79
CA THR A 97 1.43 6.42 18.94
C THR A 97 2.13 7.76 18.84
N PRO A 98 3.32 7.92 19.45
CA PRO A 98 4.05 9.18 19.37
C PRO A 98 4.59 9.43 17.95
N VAL A 99 4.59 10.70 17.53
CA VAL A 99 5.20 11.12 16.27
C VAL A 99 6.71 11.22 16.46
N VAL A 100 7.46 10.23 15.96
CA VAL A 100 8.92 10.11 16.15
C VAL A 100 9.64 9.89 14.83
N SER A 101 10.99 9.95 14.84
CA SER A 101 11.85 9.66 13.69
C SER A 101 11.47 10.49 12.46
N ASP A 102 11.48 9.89 11.28
CA ASP A 102 11.18 10.51 9.99
C ASP A 102 9.79 11.13 9.94
N PHE A 103 8.81 10.49 10.58
CA PHE A 103 7.43 11.01 10.63
C PHE A 103 7.35 12.36 11.37
N LYS A 104 8.19 12.56 12.40
CA LYS A 104 8.29 13.85 13.10
C LYS A 104 8.89 14.93 12.21
N ILE A 105 9.90 14.58 11.40
CA ILE A 105 10.53 15.52 10.47
C ILE A 105 9.54 15.92 9.38
N GLN A 106 8.82 14.95 8.81
CA GLN A 106 7.82 15.17 7.76
C GLN A 106 6.64 16.01 8.27
N TRP A 107 6.09 15.66 9.43
CA TRP A 107 5.02 16.45 10.08
C TRP A 107 5.46 17.88 10.40
N ARG A 108 6.69 18.07 10.90
CA ARG A 108 7.24 19.41 11.13
C ARG A 108 7.35 20.21 9.83
N ALA A 109 7.82 19.59 8.75
CA ALA A 109 7.86 20.23 7.43
C ALA A 109 6.45 20.60 6.95
N ALA A 110 5.45 19.74 7.15
CA ALA A 110 4.06 20.06 6.84
C ALA A 110 3.56 21.31 7.59
N GLN A 111 3.90 21.44 8.88
CA GLN A 111 3.57 22.64 9.67
C GLN A 111 4.31 23.90 9.15
N GLN A 112 5.56 23.75 8.74
CA GLN A 112 6.34 24.84 8.15
C GLN A 112 5.79 25.27 6.79
N ILE A 113 5.36 24.32 5.95
CA ILE A 113 4.66 24.61 4.68
C ILE A 113 3.40 25.45 4.93
N LEU A 114 2.57 25.07 5.92
CA LEU A 114 1.38 25.85 6.29
C LEU A 114 1.70 27.26 6.81
N ALA A 115 2.81 27.40 7.51
CA ALA A 115 3.30 28.69 8.01
C ALA A 115 4.06 29.52 6.95
N GLN A 116 4.20 29.02 5.72
CA GLN A 116 5.02 29.60 4.66
C GLN A 116 6.50 29.79 5.06
N ASP A 117 6.97 28.97 6.01
CA ASP A 117 8.36 28.90 6.44
C ASP A 117 9.11 27.85 5.63
N HIS A 118 10.02 28.26 4.75
CA HIS A 118 10.77 27.39 3.86
C HIS A 118 12.03 26.78 4.52
N SER A 119 12.22 26.90 5.82
CA SER A 119 13.41 26.39 6.53
C SER A 119 13.56 24.87 6.44
N TYR A 120 12.46 24.11 6.20
CA TYR A 120 12.51 22.67 5.96
C TYR A 120 13.36 22.27 4.74
N LEU A 121 13.50 23.16 3.73
CA LEU A 121 14.31 22.87 2.54
C LEU A 121 15.80 22.72 2.84
N SER A 122 16.28 23.32 3.94
CA SER A 122 17.66 23.22 4.40
C SER A 122 17.95 22.03 5.31
N LEU A 123 16.91 21.28 5.70
CA LEU A 123 17.09 20.09 6.54
C LEU A 123 17.83 19.00 5.74
N ALA A 124 18.87 18.43 6.34
CA ALA A 124 19.66 17.35 5.73
C ALA A 124 18.79 16.19 5.24
N TYR A 125 17.67 15.94 5.91
CA TYR A 125 16.69 14.93 5.51
C TYR A 125 16.14 15.19 4.09
N PHE A 126 15.65 16.39 3.79
CA PHE A 126 15.09 16.72 2.48
C PHE A 126 16.15 17.09 1.43
N VAL A 127 17.34 17.52 1.85
CA VAL A 127 18.49 17.69 0.94
C VAL A 127 18.90 16.34 0.36
N ASN A 128 18.93 15.28 1.19
CA ASN A 128 19.30 13.93 0.77
C ASN A 128 18.14 13.15 0.15
N TRP A 129 16.89 13.41 0.58
CA TRP A 129 15.70 12.65 0.21
C TRP A 129 14.58 13.59 -0.26
N LYS A 130 14.78 14.31 -1.37
CA LYS A 130 13.83 15.29 -1.95
C LYS A 130 12.43 14.70 -2.18
N ASN A 131 12.37 13.45 -2.58
CA ASN A 131 11.16 12.70 -2.83
C ASN A 131 10.25 12.54 -1.59
N GLN A 132 10.80 12.67 -0.39
CA GLN A 132 10.01 12.62 0.86
C GLN A 132 9.18 13.90 1.08
N LEU A 133 9.46 14.99 0.36
CA LEU A 133 8.66 16.21 0.38
C LEU A 133 7.22 15.97 -0.11
N GLY A 134 7.02 15.06 -1.05
CA GLY A 134 5.68 14.75 -1.55
C GLY A 134 4.71 14.34 -0.45
N PHE A 135 5.16 13.52 0.50
CA PHE A 135 4.34 13.16 1.66
C PHE A 135 4.13 14.33 2.62
N SER A 136 5.15 15.16 2.88
CA SER A 136 4.98 16.35 3.74
C SER A 136 4.00 17.37 3.13
N ILE A 137 3.96 17.50 1.80
CA ILE A 137 2.94 18.30 1.09
C ILE A 137 1.55 17.71 1.31
N TYR A 138 1.41 16.39 1.18
CA TYR A 138 0.15 15.70 1.46
C TYR A 138 -0.31 15.89 2.91
N GLU A 139 0.59 15.79 3.89
CA GLU A 139 0.29 16.08 5.30
C GLU A 139 -0.13 17.54 5.50
N ALA A 140 0.53 18.49 4.85
CA ALA A 140 0.18 19.91 4.91
C ALA A 140 -1.23 20.17 4.33
N MET A 141 -1.58 19.53 3.21
CA MET A 141 -2.93 19.63 2.63
C MET A 141 -3.99 19.12 3.61
N LEU A 142 -3.77 18.01 4.30
CA LEU A 142 -4.70 17.48 5.29
C LEU A 142 -4.74 18.34 6.56
N ALA A 143 -3.58 18.80 7.03
CA ALA A 143 -3.46 19.66 8.20
C ALA A 143 -4.10 21.05 7.97
N SER A 144 -4.23 21.51 6.72
CA SER A 144 -4.98 22.73 6.40
C SER A 144 -6.48 22.60 6.70
N LEU A 145 -7.03 21.37 6.68
CA LEU A 145 -8.42 21.09 7.04
C LEU A 145 -8.59 20.95 8.56
N TRP A 146 -7.68 20.25 9.19
CA TRP A 146 -7.65 20.06 10.63
C TRP A 146 -6.20 19.83 11.07
N ASN A 147 -5.62 20.86 11.70
CA ASN A 147 -4.21 20.87 12.12
C ASN A 147 -3.96 19.96 13.34
N SER A 148 -4.02 18.66 13.10
CA SER A 148 -3.82 17.64 14.11
C SER A 148 -3.27 16.35 13.46
N PRO A 149 -2.34 15.63 14.12
CA PRO A 149 -1.93 14.28 13.70
C PRO A 149 -3.10 13.33 13.52
N TYR A 150 -4.17 13.48 14.30
CA TYR A 150 -5.39 12.67 14.16
C TYR A 150 -6.05 12.81 12.80
N CYS A 151 -5.94 13.97 12.13
CA CYS A 151 -6.45 14.12 10.76
C CYS A 151 -5.79 13.12 9.82
N ILE A 152 -4.47 12.99 9.87
CA ILE A 152 -3.70 12.05 9.04
C ILE A 152 -4.06 10.60 9.39
N GLN A 153 -4.14 10.28 10.68
CA GLN A 153 -4.48 8.94 11.15
C GLN A 153 -5.88 8.49 10.68
N ILE A 154 -6.89 9.38 10.78
CA ILE A 154 -8.26 9.09 10.32
C ILE A 154 -8.29 8.87 8.80
N VAL A 155 -7.56 9.70 8.05
CA VAL A 155 -7.45 9.52 6.59
C VAL A 155 -6.68 8.23 6.27
N ASN A 156 -5.66 7.86 7.05
CA ASN A 156 -5.00 6.57 6.93
C ASN A 156 -5.97 5.40 7.20
N ALA A 157 -6.88 5.52 8.19
CA ALA A 157 -7.91 4.51 8.43
C ALA A 157 -8.85 4.34 7.22
N LEU A 158 -9.23 5.44 6.56
CA LEU A 158 -10.01 5.39 5.30
C LEU A 158 -9.24 4.71 4.18
N TRP A 159 -7.97 5.08 3.94
CA TRP A 159 -7.13 4.45 2.92
C TRP A 159 -6.90 2.96 3.20
N SER A 160 -6.67 2.59 4.46
CA SER A 160 -6.52 1.19 4.86
C SER A 160 -7.81 0.39 4.59
N SER A 161 -8.97 0.96 4.90
CA SER A 161 -10.26 0.32 4.64
C SER A 161 -10.56 0.20 3.13
N LEU A 162 -10.14 1.15 2.32
CA LEU A 162 -10.18 1.04 0.87
C LEU A 162 -9.23 -0.07 0.37
N SER A 163 -8.05 -0.22 0.98
CA SER A 163 -7.13 -1.33 0.67
C SER A 163 -7.78 -2.68 0.93
N VAL A 164 -8.52 -2.84 2.03
CA VAL A 164 -9.31 -4.06 2.32
C VAL A 164 -10.31 -4.33 1.20
N LEU A 165 -11.01 -3.30 0.70
CA LEU A 165 -11.94 -3.46 -0.43
C LEU A 165 -11.23 -3.85 -1.72
N PHE A 166 -10.07 -3.25 -2.04
CA PHE A 166 -9.33 -3.64 -3.24
C PHE A 166 -8.80 -5.06 -3.15
N VAL A 167 -8.32 -5.52 -1.99
CA VAL A 167 -7.96 -6.93 -1.76
C VAL A 167 -9.16 -7.85 -2.02
N PHE A 168 -10.35 -7.48 -1.54
CA PHE A 168 -11.58 -8.22 -1.81
C PHE A 168 -11.92 -8.26 -3.30
N LEU A 169 -11.88 -7.11 -3.99
CA LEU A 169 -12.24 -6.98 -5.41
C LEU A 169 -11.26 -7.77 -6.31
N ILE A 170 -9.96 -7.70 -6.01
CA ILE A 170 -8.92 -8.50 -6.68
C ILE A 170 -9.16 -9.98 -6.39
N GLY A 171 -9.33 -10.34 -5.14
CA GLY A 171 -9.59 -11.73 -4.73
C GLY A 171 -10.85 -12.31 -5.37
N LYS A 172 -11.93 -11.53 -5.48
CA LYS A 172 -13.19 -11.94 -6.13
C LYS A 172 -13.02 -12.24 -7.62
N SER A 173 -12.09 -11.57 -8.31
CA SER A 173 -11.83 -11.84 -9.72
C SER A 173 -10.97 -13.09 -9.95
N LEU A 174 -10.21 -13.50 -8.92
CA LEU A 174 -9.30 -14.66 -9.00
C LEU A 174 -9.89 -15.93 -8.36
N TYR A 175 -10.76 -15.76 -7.37
CA TYR A 175 -11.31 -16.83 -6.54
C TYR A 175 -12.82 -16.69 -6.33
N SER A 176 -13.40 -17.55 -5.50
CA SER A 176 -14.80 -17.39 -5.09
C SER A 176 -14.98 -16.16 -4.17
N MET A 177 -16.16 -15.54 -4.24
CA MET A 177 -16.51 -14.38 -3.42
C MET A 177 -16.28 -14.62 -1.92
N ARG A 178 -16.57 -15.82 -1.42
CA ARG A 178 -16.37 -16.18 0.00
C ARG A 178 -14.91 -16.28 0.39
N ASN A 179 -14.06 -16.84 -0.49
CA ASN A 179 -12.62 -16.91 -0.26
C ASN A 179 -11.99 -15.51 -0.32
N ALA A 180 -12.46 -14.67 -1.26
CA ALA A 180 -12.05 -13.27 -1.33
C ALA A 180 -12.44 -12.48 -0.08
N PHE A 181 -13.65 -12.68 0.43
CA PHE A 181 -14.10 -12.05 1.67
C PHE A 181 -13.25 -12.50 2.87
N TRP A 182 -12.97 -13.81 2.98
CA TRP A 182 -12.09 -14.32 4.03
C TRP A 182 -10.69 -13.71 3.95
N ALA A 183 -10.05 -13.72 2.78
CA ALA A 183 -8.72 -13.15 2.58
C ALA A 183 -8.68 -11.64 2.92
N ALA A 184 -9.68 -10.87 2.49
CA ALA A 184 -9.79 -9.46 2.82
C ALA A 184 -10.04 -9.22 4.31
N SER A 185 -10.81 -10.09 4.98
CA SER A 185 -11.01 -10.01 6.43
C SER A 185 -9.72 -10.29 7.19
N VAL A 186 -8.94 -11.31 6.78
CA VAL A 186 -7.61 -11.58 7.35
C VAL A 186 -6.68 -10.39 7.16
N TYR A 187 -6.67 -9.79 5.97
CA TYR A 187 -5.88 -8.58 5.73
C TYR A 187 -6.31 -7.42 6.64
N ALA A 188 -7.63 -7.19 6.83
CA ALA A 188 -8.16 -6.11 7.65
C ALA A 188 -7.71 -6.16 9.12
N VAL A 189 -7.57 -7.36 9.68
CA VAL A 189 -7.15 -7.57 11.08
C VAL A 189 -5.65 -7.84 11.22
N SER A 190 -4.93 -7.93 10.11
CA SER A 190 -3.47 -8.18 10.16
C SER A 190 -2.72 -7.00 10.79
N LEU A 191 -1.55 -7.29 11.34
CA LEU A 191 -0.77 -6.33 12.12
C LEU A 191 -0.47 -5.06 11.32
N PHE A 192 -0.12 -5.18 10.04
CA PHE A 192 0.29 -4.05 9.21
C PHE A 192 -0.81 -2.97 9.10
N PRO A 193 -2.03 -3.23 8.57
CA PRO A 193 -3.06 -2.20 8.51
C PRO A 193 -3.48 -1.71 9.89
N CYS A 194 -3.55 -2.59 10.90
CA CYS A 194 -4.00 -2.21 12.24
C CYS A 194 -3.00 -1.29 12.96
N THR A 195 -1.70 -1.55 12.88
CA THR A 195 -0.70 -0.74 13.61
C THR A 195 -0.33 0.53 12.86
N TYR A 196 -0.24 0.47 11.54
CA TYR A 196 0.21 1.61 10.74
C TYR A 196 -0.84 2.72 10.59
N VAL A 197 -2.13 2.46 10.84
CA VAL A 197 -3.15 3.54 10.79
C VAL A 197 -2.95 4.60 11.86
N SER A 198 -2.37 4.24 13.00
CA SER A 198 -2.05 5.19 14.09
C SER A 198 -0.73 5.94 13.88
N VAL A 199 0.04 5.60 12.85
CA VAL A 199 1.31 6.25 12.51
C VAL A 199 1.10 7.25 11.37
N LEU A 200 1.79 8.38 11.40
CA LEU A 200 1.80 9.35 10.29
C LEU A 200 2.67 8.81 9.15
N THR A 201 2.12 7.91 8.34
CA THR A 201 2.89 7.17 7.35
C THR A 201 2.34 7.30 5.93
N ASN A 202 3.24 7.36 4.96
CA ASN A 202 2.93 7.33 3.53
C ASN A 202 2.63 5.91 3.00
N HIS A 203 2.96 4.86 3.76
CA HIS A 203 2.77 3.47 3.32
C HIS A 203 1.32 3.13 3.04
N ILE A 204 0.40 3.59 3.90
CA ILE A 204 -1.02 3.26 3.81
C ILE A 204 -1.67 3.85 2.54
N PRO A 205 -1.61 5.19 2.30
CA PRO A 205 -2.21 5.76 1.08
C PRO A 205 -1.51 5.27 -0.19
N ALA A 206 -0.17 5.11 -0.18
CA ALA A 206 0.55 4.58 -1.33
C ALA A 206 0.09 3.16 -1.69
N LEU A 207 -0.02 2.26 -0.69
CA LEU A 207 -0.50 0.89 -0.91
C LEU A 207 -1.94 0.86 -1.43
N ALA A 208 -2.84 1.70 -0.91
CA ALA A 208 -4.22 1.77 -1.40
C ALA A 208 -4.29 2.17 -2.88
N LEU A 209 -3.47 3.14 -3.30
CA LEU A 209 -3.36 3.59 -4.69
C LEU A 209 -2.77 2.50 -5.60
N ILE A 210 -1.76 1.76 -5.12
CA ILE A 210 -1.22 0.58 -5.83
C ILE A 210 -2.30 -0.49 -6.00
N LEU A 211 -3.03 -0.85 -4.95
CA LEU A 211 -4.08 -1.86 -5.02
C LEU A 211 -5.23 -1.43 -5.94
N LEU A 212 -5.60 -0.14 -5.94
CA LEU A 212 -6.53 0.43 -6.90
C LEU A 212 -6.02 0.21 -8.34
N ALA A 213 -4.77 0.55 -8.62
CA ALA A 213 -4.18 0.37 -9.95
C ALA A 213 -4.16 -1.11 -10.36
N VAL A 214 -3.76 -2.01 -9.48
CA VAL A 214 -3.76 -3.47 -9.73
C VAL A 214 -5.18 -3.96 -10.04
N TRP A 215 -6.18 -3.52 -9.28
CA TRP A 215 -7.57 -3.88 -9.55
C TRP A 215 -8.04 -3.37 -10.91
N LEU A 216 -7.79 -2.12 -11.23
CA LEU A 216 -8.18 -1.50 -12.51
C LEU A 216 -7.53 -2.18 -13.71
N LEU A 217 -6.25 -2.54 -13.59
CA LEU A 217 -5.48 -3.12 -14.70
C LEU A 217 -5.76 -4.59 -14.94
N LEU A 218 -5.99 -5.37 -13.88
CA LEU A 218 -6.09 -6.82 -13.97
C LEU A 218 -7.50 -7.37 -13.84
N CYS A 219 -8.39 -6.66 -13.13
CA CYS A 219 -9.64 -7.24 -12.66
C CYS A 219 -10.89 -6.45 -13.05
N ALA A 220 -10.75 -5.17 -13.39
CA ALA A 220 -11.89 -4.32 -13.71
C ALA A 220 -12.52 -4.70 -15.08
N PRO A 221 -13.84 -4.47 -15.26
CA PRO A 221 -14.52 -4.82 -16.51
C PRO A 221 -13.89 -4.15 -17.74
N PHE A 222 -13.70 -4.91 -18.82
CA PHE A 222 -13.10 -4.46 -20.09
C PHE A 222 -13.85 -3.30 -20.77
N ARG A 223 -15.14 -3.07 -20.44
CA ARG A 223 -15.97 -2.04 -21.05
C ARG A 223 -15.35 -0.63 -21.00
N HIS A 224 -14.49 -0.36 -20.02
CA HIS A 224 -13.86 0.95 -19.80
C HIS A 224 -12.33 0.84 -19.75
N GLN A 225 -11.74 -0.06 -20.52
CA GLN A 225 -10.30 -0.39 -20.44
C GLN A 225 -9.41 0.86 -20.55
N THR A 226 -9.67 1.78 -21.46
CA THR A 226 -8.90 3.01 -21.63
C THR A 226 -8.95 3.87 -20.36
N VAL A 227 -10.14 4.09 -19.80
CA VAL A 227 -10.34 4.88 -18.57
C VAL A 227 -9.64 4.20 -17.39
N ASN A 228 -9.80 2.88 -17.27
CA ASN A 228 -9.15 2.11 -16.21
C ASN A 228 -7.62 2.24 -16.25
N VAL A 229 -7.03 2.18 -17.45
CA VAL A 229 -5.58 2.33 -17.64
C VAL A 229 -5.09 3.73 -17.26
N VAL A 230 -5.82 4.77 -17.67
CA VAL A 230 -5.48 6.17 -17.35
C VAL A 230 -5.57 6.42 -15.83
N ILE A 231 -6.67 5.97 -15.20
CA ILE A 231 -6.83 6.12 -13.74
C ILE A 231 -5.76 5.31 -12.99
N ALA A 232 -5.42 4.11 -13.46
CA ALA A 232 -4.36 3.31 -12.86
C ALA A 232 -3.00 4.01 -12.94
N GLY A 233 -2.65 4.59 -14.09
CA GLY A 233 -1.42 5.37 -14.25
C GLY A 233 -1.39 6.59 -13.33
N ALA A 234 -2.49 7.32 -13.23
CA ALA A 234 -2.61 8.44 -12.30
C ALA A 234 -2.50 7.99 -10.83
N ALA A 235 -3.14 6.88 -10.44
CA ALA A 235 -3.04 6.34 -9.09
C ALA A 235 -1.60 5.92 -8.74
N LEU A 236 -0.89 5.26 -9.68
CA LEU A 236 0.52 4.91 -9.48
C LEU A 236 1.40 6.16 -9.37
N ALA A 237 1.13 7.21 -10.15
CA ALA A 237 1.87 8.47 -10.04
C ALA A 237 1.63 9.17 -8.69
N CYS A 238 0.38 9.22 -8.22
CA CYS A 238 0.07 9.74 -6.88
C CYS A 238 0.74 8.92 -5.78
N SER A 239 0.78 7.60 -5.94
CA SER A 239 1.52 6.73 -5.02
C SER A 239 3.02 7.01 -5.03
N GLU A 240 3.61 7.25 -6.21
CA GLU A 240 5.04 7.60 -6.37
C GLU A 240 5.38 8.94 -5.72
N LEU A 241 4.49 9.94 -5.81
CA LEU A 241 4.66 11.23 -5.12
C LEU A 241 4.66 11.07 -3.59
N LEU A 242 3.95 10.07 -3.07
CA LEU A 242 3.94 9.74 -1.65
C LEU A 242 5.13 8.84 -1.27
N ARG A 243 5.52 7.92 -2.19
CA ARG A 243 6.52 6.89 -1.94
C ARG A 243 7.21 6.44 -3.24
N PRO A 244 8.51 6.69 -3.40
CA PRO A 244 9.22 6.58 -4.68
C PRO A 244 9.38 5.15 -5.20
N GLU A 245 9.12 4.11 -4.40
CA GLU A 245 9.27 2.73 -4.84
C GLU A 245 8.12 2.23 -5.74
N THR A 246 7.09 3.03 -5.96
CA THR A 246 5.91 2.65 -6.77
C THR A 246 6.25 2.34 -8.21
N ILE A 247 7.32 2.94 -8.77
CA ILE A 247 7.81 2.65 -10.12
C ILE A 247 8.08 1.15 -10.33
N LEU A 248 8.46 0.41 -9.29
CA LEU A 248 8.70 -1.03 -9.36
C LEU A 248 7.44 -1.83 -9.75
N ILE A 249 6.25 -1.27 -9.50
CA ILE A 249 4.96 -1.91 -9.86
C ILE A 249 4.70 -1.84 -11.36
N LEU A 250 5.28 -0.88 -12.07
CA LEU A 250 5.15 -0.78 -13.53
C LEU A 250 5.79 -1.98 -14.24
N VAL A 251 6.88 -2.52 -13.70
CA VAL A 251 7.60 -3.65 -14.30
C VAL A 251 6.72 -4.91 -14.42
N PRO A 252 6.09 -5.43 -13.35
CA PRO A 252 5.16 -6.55 -13.46
C PRO A 252 4.00 -6.29 -14.42
N PHE A 253 3.49 -5.06 -14.50
CA PHE A 253 2.42 -4.73 -15.44
C PHE A 253 2.89 -4.81 -16.88
N ILE A 254 4.05 -4.24 -17.23
CA ILE A 254 4.62 -4.31 -18.58
C ILE A 254 4.87 -5.77 -18.98
N VAL A 255 5.42 -6.57 -18.07
CA VAL A 255 5.62 -8.01 -18.28
C VAL A 255 4.29 -8.71 -18.53
N TRP A 256 3.25 -8.40 -17.74
CA TRP A 256 1.91 -8.94 -17.94
C TRP A 256 1.34 -8.59 -19.32
N GLN A 257 1.46 -7.35 -19.76
CA GLN A 257 1.04 -6.93 -21.10
C GLN A 257 1.80 -7.68 -22.21
N GLY A 258 3.09 -7.93 -22.01
CA GLY A 258 3.88 -8.80 -22.90
C GLY A 258 3.32 -10.22 -23.02
N PHE A 259 2.90 -10.83 -21.89
CA PHE A 259 2.23 -12.14 -21.91
C PHE A 259 0.88 -12.09 -22.61
N VAL A 260 0.06 -11.07 -22.41
CA VAL A 260 -1.22 -10.86 -23.10
C VAL A 260 -0.99 -10.79 -24.62
N PHE A 261 0.02 -10.03 -25.05
CA PHE A 261 0.42 -9.92 -26.45
C PHE A 261 0.82 -11.27 -27.04
N LEU A 262 1.71 -12.02 -26.38
CA LEU A 262 2.16 -13.34 -26.83
C LEU A 262 1.00 -14.35 -26.92
N LYS A 263 0.01 -14.26 -26.03
CA LYS A 263 -1.19 -15.11 -26.02
C LYS A 263 -2.14 -14.76 -27.17
N SER A 264 -2.25 -13.51 -27.57
CA SER A 264 -3.13 -13.03 -28.64
C SER A 264 -2.63 -13.32 -30.06
N LYS A 265 -1.50 -14.06 -30.21
CA LYS A 265 -0.87 -14.38 -31.51
C LYS A 265 -0.59 -13.13 -32.38
N GLY A 266 -0.26 -12.00 -31.75
CA GLY A 266 -0.01 -10.73 -32.43
C GLY A 266 -1.25 -9.94 -32.81
N LYS A 267 -2.45 -10.52 -32.69
CA LYS A 267 -3.72 -9.78 -32.84
C LYS A 267 -3.92 -8.95 -31.59
N GLY A 268 -3.84 -7.64 -31.71
CA GLY A 268 -4.00 -6.72 -30.56
C GLY A 268 -2.72 -6.02 -30.13
N MET A 269 -1.64 -6.09 -30.91
CA MET A 269 -0.41 -5.36 -30.65
C MET A 269 -0.68 -3.88 -30.42
N ILE A 270 -1.52 -3.26 -31.25
CA ILE A 270 -1.91 -1.86 -31.13
C ILE A 270 -2.62 -1.59 -29.79
N MET A 271 -3.51 -2.51 -29.36
CA MET A 271 -4.19 -2.36 -28.06
C MET A 271 -3.21 -2.47 -26.89
N VAL A 272 -2.28 -3.42 -26.95
CA VAL A 272 -1.27 -3.61 -25.89
C VAL A 272 -0.33 -2.40 -25.83
N LEU A 273 0.21 -1.99 -26.97
CA LEU A 273 1.06 -0.79 -27.05
C LEU A 273 0.30 0.48 -26.62
N GLY A 274 -0.93 0.64 -27.08
CA GLY A 274 -1.79 1.75 -26.67
C GLY A 274 -2.04 1.77 -25.16
N SER A 275 -2.31 0.62 -24.55
CA SER A 275 -2.50 0.51 -23.09
C SER A 275 -1.22 0.85 -22.32
N VAL A 276 -0.07 0.37 -22.77
CA VAL A 276 1.22 0.72 -22.15
C VAL A 276 1.53 2.20 -22.28
N LEU A 277 1.34 2.77 -23.47
CA LEU A 277 1.57 4.21 -23.71
C LEU A 277 0.62 5.09 -22.88
N LEU A 278 -0.65 4.72 -22.79
CA LEU A 278 -1.62 5.44 -21.96
C LEU A 278 -1.28 5.36 -20.47
N LEU A 279 -0.85 4.18 -19.98
CA LEU A 279 -0.42 4.01 -18.60
C LEU A 279 0.79 4.91 -18.30
N LEU A 280 1.84 4.78 -19.12
CA LEU A 280 3.07 5.54 -18.92
C LEU A 280 2.84 7.04 -19.12
N GLY A 281 2.01 7.42 -20.10
CA GLY A 281 1.65 8.82 -20.35
C GLY A 281 0.87 9.45 -19.21
N SER A 282 -0.14 8.76 -18.67
CA SER A 282 -0.89 9.25 -17.50
C SER A 282 -0.03 9.27 -16.23
N TYR A 283 0.79 8.25 -16.00
CA TYR A 283 1.76 8.21 -14.90
C TYR A 283 2.75 9.39 -14.99
N ALA A 284 3.43 9.55 -16.12
CA ALA A 284 4.39 10.63 -16.32
C ALA A 284 3.72 12.02 -16.25
N GLY A 285 2.53 12.16 -16.84
CA GLY A 285 1.76 13.40 -16.84
C GLY A 285 1.40 13.86 -15.42
N VAL A 286 0.88 12.98 -14.57
CA VAL A 286 0.54 13.31 -13.18
C VAL A 286 1.79 13.62 -12.35
N LEU A 287 2.88 12.88 -12.53
CA LEU A 287 4.15 13.19 -11.88
C LEU A 287 4.69 14.56 -12.26
N GLN A 288 4.64 14.92 -13.56
CA GLN A 288 5.08 16.22 -14.03
C GLN A 288 4.20 17.35 -13.48
N LEU A 289 2.89 17.15 -13.46
CA LEU A 289 1.95 18.13 -12.90
C LEU A 289 2.17 18.33 -11.40
N GLY A 290 2.38 17.27 -10.64
CA GLY A 290 2.68 17.35 -9.20
C GLY A 290 3.99 18.08 -8.92
N ASP A 291 5.05 17.77 -9.68
CA ASP A 291 6.34 18.43 -9.57
C ASP A 291 6.26 19.92 -9.96
N ALA A 292 5.58 20.23 -11.08
CA ALA A 292 5.37 21.60 -11.53
C ALA A 292 4.55 22.41 -10.52
N ALA A 293 3.48 21.83 -9.96
CA ALA A 293 2.68 22.49 -8.94
C ALA A 293 3.51 22.81 -7.67
N ALA A 294 4.35 21.88 -7.23
CA ALA A 294 5.22 22.08 -6.08
C ALA A 294 6.29 23.17 -6.34
N ARG A 295 6.82 23.26 -7.56
CA ARG A 295 7.76 24.32 -7.97
C ARG A 295 7.08 25.71 -8.03
N VAL A 296 5.94 25.78 -8.73
CA VAL A 296 5.23 27.05 -8.94
C VAL A 296 4.68 27.62 -7.63
N SER A 297 4.24 26.77 -6.71
CA SER A 297 3.80 27.20 -5.38
C SER A 297 4.95 27.67 -4.47
N GLY A 298 6.21 27.48 -4.87
CA GLY A 298 7.37 27.75 -4.05
C GLY A 298 7.62 26.75 -2.91
N ILE A 299 6.73 25.76 -2.74
CA ILE A 299 6.87 24.74 -1.69
C ILE A 299 8.10 23.86 -1.93
N ALA A 300 8.37 23.50 -3.18
CA ALA A 300 9.56 22.74 -3.54
C ALA A 300 10.21 23.34 -4.81
N PRO A 301 10.99 24.41 -4.70
CA PRO A 301 11.60 25.09 -5.86
C PRO A 301 12.49 24.17 -6.71
N GLN A 302 13.09 23.17 -6.08
CA GLN A 302 13.90 22.14 -6.75
C GLN A 302 13.09 20.95 -7.26
N GLY A 303 11.75 20.97 -7.04
CA GLY A 303 10.85 19.88 -7.34
C GLY A 303 10.82 18.78 -6.25
N VAL A 304 9.90 17.84 -6.42
CA VAL A 304 9.70 16.67 -5.54
C VAL A 304 10.17 15.37 -6.18
N LYS A 305 10.56 15.39 -7.47
CA LYS A 305 11.12 14.21 -8.13
C LYS A 305 12.54 13.98 -7.68
N SER A 306 12.88 12.72 -7.44
CA SER A 306 14.26 12.29 -7.40
C SER A 306 14.79 12.31 -8.83
N GLU A 307 15.65 13.28 -9.15
CA GLU A 307 16.38 13.31 -10.43
C GLU A 307 17.46 12.22 -10.45
N ASP A 308 17.93 11.83 -9.30
CA ASP A 308 18.86 10.73 -9.10
C ASP A 308 18.09 9.50 -8.58
N LEU A 309 17.68 8.63 -9.50
CA LEU A 309 17.36 7.25 -9.19
C LEU A 309 18.65 6.62 -8.65
N TYR A 310 18.78 6.63 -7.33
CA TYR A 310 19.77 5.86 -6.56
C TYR A 310 21.22 6.34 -6.52
N TYR A 311 21.64 6.59 -5.32
CA TYR A 311 22.99 6.54 -4.76
C TYR A 311 24.01 7.59 -5.22
N LYS A 312 24.17 8.58 -4.40
CA LYS A 312 25.53 8.98 -4.04
C LYS A 312 25.98 8.26 -2.80
#